data_a1c459cde7e95db0c0de41248bfc42c5
#
_entry.id   a1c459cde7e95db0c0de41248bfc42c5
#
_cell.length_a   1.000
_cell.length_b   1.000
_cell.length_c   1.000
_cell.angle_alpha   90.00
_cell.angle_beta   90.00
_cell.angle_gamma   90.00
#
_symmetry.space_group_name_H-M   'P 1'
#
loop_
_entity.id
_entity.type
_entity.pdbx_description
1 polymer ?
#
loop_
_entity_poly.entity_id
_entity_poly.type
_entity_poly.pdbx_seq_one_letter_code
_entity_poly.pdbx_strand_id
1 'polypeptide(L)'
;YGLPLAKRFHHNKPPTILDAPENMQWAALDIPDPETPIGARGIGEPPVGAGCMAILNALSDALGDEIFRRAPVTSDIILASLEAGKAAGEHLTAHI
;
A
#
# COMPACT_ATOMS: atom_id res chain seq x y z
N TYR A 1 -12.73 -19.23 1.40
CA TYR A 1 -12.11 -18.74 0.17
C TYR A 1 -11.33 -17.42 0.35
N GLY A 2 -11.15 -16.96 1.61
CA GLY A 2 -10.38 -15.77 1.91
C GLY A 2 -11.15 -14.46 1.84
N LEU A 3 -12.43 -14.47 1.52
CA LEU A 3 -13.24 -13.26 1.53
C LEU A 3 -13.53 -12.81 2.96
N PRO A 4 -13.41 -11.50 3.28
CA PRO A 4 -13.72 -11.01 4.59
C PRO A 4 -15.21 -11.12 4.90
N LEU A 5 -15.55 -11.61 6.08
CA LEU A 5 -16.93 -11.68 6.58
C LEU A 5 -17.43 -10.32 7.07
N ALA A 6 -16.54 -9.53 7.65
CA ALA A 6 -16.85 -8.17 8.09
C ALA A 6 -16.81 -7.21 6.90
N LYS A 7 -17.92 -6.51 6.66
CA LYS A 7 -18.05 -5.55 5.55
C LYS A 7 -18.23 -4.10 5.99
N ARG A 8 -18.27 -3.86 7.28
CA ARG A 8 -18.51 -2.53 7.87
C ARG A 8 -17.63 -2.34 9.10
N PHE A 9 -17.27 -1.12 9.40
CA PHE A 9 -16.43 -0.79 10.56
C PHE A 9 -17.01 -1.25 11.89
N HIS A 10 -18.32 -1.26 12.06
CA HIS A 10 -18.92 -1.76 13.30
C HIS A 10 -18.90 -3.28 13.43
N HIS A 11 -18.61 -4.02 12.36
CA HIS A 11 -18.39 -5.47 12.40
C HIS A 11 -16.92 -5.81 12.65
N ASN A 12 -16.04 -4.88 12.45
CA ASN A 12 -14.61 -5.07 12.60
C ASN A 12 -13.99 -3.79 13.15
N LYS A 13 -13.26 -3.90 14.23
CA LYS A 13 -12.63 -2.75 14.88
C LYS A 13 -11.69 -2.01 13.91
N PRO A 14 -11.89 -0.71 13.67
CA PRO A 14 -10.94 0.06 12.88
C PRO A 14 -9.58 0.16 13.59
N PRO A 15 -8.48 0.34 12.84
CA PRO A 15 -7.16 0.52 13.42
C PRO A 15 -7.11 1.68 14.41
N THR A 16 -6.35 1.50 15.48
CA THR A 16 -6.10 2.52 16.50
C THR A 16 -4.61 2.84 16.55
N ILE A 17 -4.23 3.80 17.38
CA ILE A 17 -2.82 4.15 17.60
C ILE A 17 -1.99 2.95 18.09
N LEU A 18 -2.62 1.99 18.77
CA LEU A 18 -1.94 0.79 19.25
C LEU A 18 -1.59 -0.19 18.13
N ASP A 19 -2.21 -0.04 16.96
CA ASP A 19 -1.94 -0.86 15.78
C ASP A 19 -0.82 -0.26 14.91
N ALA A 20 -0.38 0.95 15.21
CA ALA A 20 0.73 1.58 14.51
C ALA A 20 2.07 0.90 14.89
N PRO A 21 3.02 0.77 13.96
CA PRO A 21 4.34 0.23 14.27
C PRO A 21 5.06 1.08 15.33
N GLU A 22 5.67 0.42 16.31
CA GLU A 22 6.41 1.12 17.38
C GLU A 22 7.64 1.86 16.86
N ASN A 23 8.30 1.30 15.85
CA ASN A 23 9.56 1.81 15.30
C ASN A 23 9.34 2.45 13.93
N MET A 24 8.49 3.46 13.86
CA MET A 24 8.32 4.25 12.65
C MET A 24 9.51 5.19 12.45
N GLN A 25 10.18 5.06 11.32
CA GLN A 25 11.29 5.93 10.95
C GLN A 25 10.82 7.00 9.97
N TRP A 26 11.42 8.16 10.06
CA TRP A 26 11.18 9.25 9.14
C TRP A 26 12.46 10.02 8.87
N ALA A 27 12.53 10.62 7.70
CA ALA A 27 13.64 11.50 7.35
C ALA A 27 13.12 12.59 6.41
N ALA A 28 13.65 13.78 6.54
CA ALA A 28 13.39 14.88 5.64
C ALA A 28 14.69 15.25 4.91
N LEU A 29 14.60 15.46 3.60
CA LEU A 29 15.74 15.93 2.82
C LEU A 29 16.10 17.38 3.16
N ASP A 30 15.12 18.15 3.59
CA ASP A 30 15.26 19.55 4.02
C ASP A 30 15.99 20.44 2.99
N ILE A 31 15.61 20.29 1.73
CA ILE A 31 16.13 21.11 0.64
C ILE A 31 15.19 22.32 0.49
N PRO A 32 15.64 23.54 0.83
CA PRO A 32 14.78 24.71 0.73
C PRO A 32 14.49 25.07 -0.72
N ASP A 33 13.26 25.53 -0.97
CA ASP A 33 12.86 26.05 -2.25
C ASP A 33 13.22 27.54 -2.35
N PRO A 34 14.07 27.94 -3.29
CA PRO A 34 14.47 29.33 -3.43
C PRO A 34 13.34 30.27 -3.90
N GLU A 35 12.27 29.69 -4.45
CA GLU A 35 11.12 30.47 -4.97
C GLU A 35 10.09 30.82 -3.91
N THR A 36 10.25 30.33 -2.67
CA THR A 36 9.33 30.62 -1.57
C THR A 36 9.99 31.43 -0.46
N PRO A 37 9.24 32.31 0.25
CA PRO A 37 9.82 33.18 1.26
C PRO A 37 10.50 32.47 2.42
N ILE A 38 10.00 31.27 2.78
CA ILE A 38 10.52 30.47 3.91
C ILE A 38 11.18 29.17 3.46
N GLY A 39 11.33 28.97 2.15
CA GLY A 39 11.92 27.76 1.60
C GLY A 39 11.01 26.53 1.63
N ALA A 40 9.79 26.64 2.11
CA ALA A 40 8.86 25.54 2.22
C ALA A 40 7.83 25.52 1.10
N ARG A 41 7.39 24.35 0.72
CA ARG A 41 6.25 24.13 -0.19
C ARG A 41 5.13 23.39 0.51
N GLY A 42 3.90 23.70 0.11
CA GLY A 42 2.76 22.83 0.41
C GLY A 42 2.88 21.52 -0.36
N ILE A 43 2.37 20.43 0.20
CA ILE A 43 2.32 19.13 -0.45
C ILE A 43 0.92 18.52 -0.26
N GLY A 44 0.40 17.91 -1.31
CA GLY A 44 -0.90 17.27 -1.29
C GLY A 44 -0.86 15.93 -2.02
N GLU A 45 -1.08 15.95 -3.32
CA GLU A 45 -1.22 14.73 -4.14
C GLU A 45 0.04 13.87 -4.30
N PRO A 46 1.28 14.39 -4.32
CA PRO A 46 2.45 13.54 -4.56
C PRO A 46 2.58 12.30 -3.66
N PRO A 47 2.20 12.32 -2.36
CA PRO A 47 2.29 11.13 -1.51
C PRO A 47 1.11 10.14 -1.64
N VAL A 48 0.12 10.40 -2.48
CA VAL A 48 -1.11 9.58 -2.57
C VAL A 48 -0.82 8.12 -2.91
N GLY A 49 0.13 7.86 -3.80
CA GLY A 49 0.50 6.50 -4.19
C GLY A 49 1.39 5.76 -3.20
N ALA A 50 2.00 6.45 -2.27
CA ALA A 50 3.05 5.88 -1.43
C ALA A 50 2.54 4.75 -0.51
N GLY A 51 1.38 4.93 0.11
CA GLY A 51 0.81 3.94 1.03
C GLY A 51 0.47 2.62 0.35
N CYS A 52 -0.20 2.67 -0.78
CA CYS A 52 -0.55 1.48 -1.56
C CYS A 52 0.71 0.73 -2.03
N MET A 53 1.68 1.44 -2.56
CA MET A 53 2.92 0.83 -3.05
C MET A 53 3.75 0.25 -1.91
N ALA A 54 3.80 0.89 -0.76
CA ALA A 54 4.48 0.36 0.41
C ALA A 54 3.87 -0.98 0.87
N ILE A 55 2.55 -1.10 0.87
CA ILE A 55 1.86 -2.35 1.21
C ILE A 55 2.14 -3.43 0.16
N LEU A 56 2.08 -3.10 -1.14
CA LEU A 56 2.40 -4.05 -2.21
C LEU A 56 3.85 -4.53 -2.13
N ASN A 57 4.79 -3.64 -1.84
CA ASN A 57 6.18 -4.00 -1.66
C ASN A 57 6.38 -4.93 -0.45
N ALA A 58 5.68 -4.67 0.65
CA ALA A 58 5.71 -5.53 1.82
C ALA A 58 5.14 -6.91 1.54
N LEU A 59 4.04 -7.00 0.79
CA LEU A 59 3.45 -8.26 0.34
C LEU A 59 4.40 -9.02 -0.59
N SER A 60 5.04 -8.34 -1.52
CA SER A 60 6.02 -8.93 -2.43
C SER A 60 7.26 -9.44 -1.69
N ASP A 61 7.73 -8.69 -0.70
CA ASP A 61 8.85 -9.11 0.14
C ASP A 61 8.50 -10.36 0.95
N ALA A 62 7.29 -10.45 1.48
CA ALA A 62 6.84 -11.56 2.30
C ALA A 62 6.51 -12.83 1.48
N LEU A 63 5.92 -12.69 0.32
CA LEU A 63 5.27 -13.78 -0.43
C LEU A 63 5.87 -14.03 -1.81
N GLY A 64 6.68 -13.14 -2.34
CA GLY A 64 7.34 -13.26 -3.62
C GLY A 64 7.04 -12.11 -4.58
N ASP A 65 8.06 -11.62 -5.29
CA ASP A 65 7.97 -10.43 -6.14
C ASP A 65 7.06 -10.60 -7.36
N GLU A 66 6.88 -11.82 -7.82
CA GLU A 66 6.14 -12.11 -9.05
C GLU A 66 4.67 -12.42 -8.80
N ILE A 67 4.22 -12.43 -7.55
CA ILE A 67 2.85 -12.88 -7.20
C ILE A 67 1.82 -11.77 -7.39
N PHE A 68 2.12 -10.56 -6.91
CA PHE A 68 1.16 -9.45 -6.93
C PHE A 68 1.55 -8.40 -7.96
N ARG A 69 0.84 -8.38 -9.07
CA ARG A 69 1.13 -7.48 -10.19
C ARG A 69 0.05 -6.42 -10.41
N ARG A 70 -0.96 -6.43 -9.56
CA ARG A 70 -2.11 -5.54 -9.68
C ARG A 70 -2.70 -5.21 -8.31
N ALA A 71 -3.04 -3.96 -8.11
CA ALA A 71 -3.80 -3.49 -6.95
C ALA A 71 -5.28 -3.27 -7.31
N PRO A 72 -6.20 -3.34 -6.36
CA PRO A 72 -5.98 -3.70 -4.96
C PRO A 72 -5.75 -5.21 -4.77
N VAL A 73 -5.01 -5.56 -3.72
CA VAL A 73 -4.81 -6.96 -3.32
C VAL A 73 -5.69 -7.25 -2.12
N THR A 74 -6.66 -8.13 -2.30
CA THR A 74 -7.59 -8.55 -1.26
C THR A 74 -7.19 -9.92 -0.69
N SER A 75 -7.73 -10.28 0.46
CA SER A 75 -7.35 -11.52 1.16
C SER A 75 -7.65 -12.78 0.36
N ASP A 76 -8.70 -12.80 -0.44
CA ASP A 76 -9.02 -13.89 -1.35
C ASP A 76 -7.98 -14.06 -2.45
N ILE A 77 -7.46 -12.96 -2.98
CA ILE A 77 -6.38 -12.96 -3.99
C ILE A 77 -5.10 -13.53 -3.38
N ILE A 78 -4.75 -13.11 -2.17
CA ILE A 78 -3.58 -13.62 -1.45
C ILE A 78 -3.70 -15.13 -1.26
N LEU A 79 -4.82 -15.61 -0.76
CA LEU A 79 -5.05 -17.02 -0.51
C LEU A 79 -4.99 -17.84 -1.78
N ALA A 80 -5.67 -17.40 -2.83
CA ALA A 80 -5.67 -18.09 -4.13
C ALA A 80 -4.28 -18.15 -4.75
N SER A 81 -3.50 -17.08 -4.63
CA SER A 81 -2.13 -17.02 -5.16
C SER A 81 -1.18 -17.94 -4.40
N LEU A 82 -1.31 -18.04 -3.08
CA LEU A 82 -0.52 -18.96 -2.27
C LEU A 82 -0.82 -20.41 -2.57
N GLU A 83 -2.11 -20.75 -2.75
CA GLU A 83 -2.55 -22.11 -3.08
C GLU A 83 -2.12 -22.53 -4.49
N ALA A 84 -2.24 -21.63 -5.46
CA ALA A 84 -1.94 -21.91 -6.86
C ALA A 84 -0.46 -21.74 -7.24
N GLY A 85 0.33 -21.02 -6.44
CA GLY A 85 1.71 -20.66 -6.75
C GLY A 85 1.85 -19.79 -8.01
N LYS A 86 0.80 -19.04 -8.36
CA LYS A 86 0.72 -18.20 -9.57
C LYS A 86 0.60 -16.73 -9.22
N ALA A 87 1.00 -15.88 -10.18
CA ALA A 87 0.76 -14.45 -10.09
C ALA A 87 -0.73 -14.12 -9.96
N ALA A 88 -1.06 -13.20 -9.07
CA ALA A 88 -2.42 -12.77 -8.80
C ALA A 88 -2.82 -11.63 -9.74
N GLY A 89 -3.53 -11.98 -10.78
CA GLY A 89 -4.02 -11.03 -11.76
C GLY A 89 -3.03 -10.74 -12.89
N GLU A 90 -3.51 -10.02 -13.87
CA GLU A 90 -2.73 -9.61 -15.04
C GLU A 90 -2.37 -8.13 -14.94
N HIS A 91 -1.32 -7.74 -15.63
CA HIS A 91 -0.99 -6.33 -15.77
C HIS A 91 -2.13 -5.58 -16.45
N LEU A 92 -2.47 -4.41 -15.91
CA LEU A 92 -3.37 -3.52 -16.60
C LEU A 92 -2.69 -2.98 -17.85
N THR A 93 -3.31 -3.19 -19.00
CA THR A 93 -2.85 -2.64 -20.26
C THR A 93 -3.77 -1.48 -20.63
N ALA A 94 -3.20 -0.29 -20.72
CA ALA A 94 -3.94 0.86 -21.23
C ALA A 94 -3.85 0.87 -22.76
N HIS A 95 -4.99 0.82 -23.41
CA HIS A 95 -5.09 1.04 -24.85
C HIS A 95 -5.37 2.52 -25.08
N ILE A 96 -4.41 3.18 -25.64
CA ILE A 96 -4.50 4.60 -25.98
C ILE A 96 -4.90 4.73 -27.47
#